data_5c98b8e6a9b7374be137d421b56648de
#
_entry.id   5c98b8e6a9b7374be137d421b56648de
#
_cell.length_a   1.000
_cell.length_b   1.000
_cell.length_c   1.000
_cell.angle_alpha   90.00
_cell.angle_beta   90.00
_cell.angle_gamma   90.00
#
_symmetry.space_group_name_H-M   'P 1'
#
loop_
_entity.id
_entity.type
_entity.pdbx_description
1 polymer ?
#
loop_
_entity_poly.entity_id
_entity_poly.type
_entity_poly.pdbx_seq_one_letter_code
_entity_poly.pdbx_strand_id
1 'polypeptide(L)'
;MNSKKFPRTFWIANIIELVERWAWYGFFLLLPNYLTGSADQGCLEFSQAQKGTLMGIGTGILYFLPVFTGALADKWGYKKVLFTAFVVYVSAFLLMPICSTYPSFFAAYLLLAVGAALFKPIPSATISKTTNEGNSSIGFGIFYMMVNIGAFFGPLVSLLFKKGDPKMIFYISAAIAAINFLLRLCY
;
A
#
# COMPACT_ATOMS: atom_id res chain seq x y z
N MET A 1 -25.72 -27.63 -3.55
CA MET A 1 -24.70 -26.57 -3.70
C MET A 1 -23.50 -26.89 -2.81
N ASN A 2 -22.43 -27.47 -3.36
CA ASN A 2 -21.20 -27.72 -2.62
C ASN A 2 -20.44 -26.38 -2.48
N SER A 3 -20.64 -25.69 -1.37
CA SER A 3 -19.81 -24.58 -0.95
C SER A 3 -18.40 -25.11 -0.64
N LYS A 4 -17.56 -25.21 -1.67
CA LYS A 4 -16.15 -25.52 -1.45
C LYS A 4 -15.58 -24.42 -0.59
N LYS A 5 -15.00 -24.78 0.57
CA LYS A 5 -14.30 -23.86 1.47
C LYS A 5 -13.22 -23.12 0.68
N PHE A 6 -13.06 -21.83 0.92
CA PHE A 6 -11.98 -21.06 0.30
C PHE A 6 -10.61 -21.66 0.69
N PRO A 7 -9.67 -21.80 -0.26
CA PRO A 7 -8.35 -22.37 0.02
C PRO A 7 -7.51 -21.42 0.92
N ARG A 8 -6.45 -21.96 1.53
CA ARG A 8 -5.57 -21.19 2.41
C ARG A 8 -5.00 -19.93 1.73
N THR A 9 -4.63 -20.03 0.45
CA THR A 9 -4.09 -18.90 -0.33
C THR A 9 -5.08 -17.74 -0.46
N PHE A 10 -6.39 -18.02 -0.54
CA PHE A 10 -7.44 -17.01 -0.51
C PHE A 10 -7.37 -16.14 0.76
N TRP A 11 -7.30 -16.78 1.92
CA TRP A 11 -7.25 -16.07 3.21
C TRP A 11 -5.96 -15.29 3.39
N ILE A 12 -4.83 -15.87 2.97
CA ILE A 12 -3.53 -15.18 3.03
C ILE A 12 -3.54 -13.94 2.13
N ALA A 13 -4.07 -14.02 0.91
CA ALA A 13 -4.19 -12.87 0.01
C ALA A 13 -5.05 -11.75 0.64
N ASN A 14 -6.15 -12.10 1.29
CA ASN A 14 -7.01 -11.16 1.99
C ASN A 14 -6.30 -10.47 3.17
N ILE A 15 -5.53 -11.22 3.95
CA ILE A 15 -4.77 -10.65 5.09
C ILE A 15 -3.65 -9.74 4.57
N ILE A 16 -2.94 -10.14 3.52
CA ILE A 16 -1.91 -9.32 2.87
C ILE A 16 -2.51 -8.00 2.39
N GLU A 17 -3.68 -8.04 1.74
CA GLU A 17 -4.38 -6.83 1.31
C GLU A 17 -4.76 -5.94 2.49
N LEU A 18 -5.35 -6.51 3.56
CA LEU A 18 -5.73 -5.77 4.75
C LEU A 18 -4.52 -5.03 5.37
N VAL A 19 -3.40 -5.73 5.56
CA VAL A 19 -2.18 -5.16 6.16
C VAL A 19 -1.59 -4.06 5.27
N GLU A 20 -1.59 -4.27 3.95
CA GLU A 20 -1.09 -3.25 3.03
C GLU A 20 -2.02 -2.02 3.01
N ARG A 21 -3.36 -2.20 2.97
CA ARG A 21 -4.30 -1.09 3.08
C ARG A 21 -4.15 -0.32 4.38
N TRP A 22 -3.90 -1.02 5.48
CA TRP A 22 -3.61 -0.38 6.76
C TRP A 22 -2.37 0.52 6.68
N ALA A 23 -1.25 0.02 6.15
CA ALA A 23 -0.03 0.82 5.95
C ALA A 23 -0.28 2.03 5.01
N TRP A 24 -0.96 1.80 3.87
CA TRP A 24 -1.24 2.83 2.88
C TRP A 24 -2.11 3.95 3.42
N TYR A 25 -3.26 3.64 3.99
CA TYR A 25 -4.19 4.66 4.47
C TYR A 25 -3.69 5.37 5.73
N GLY A 26 -2.89 4.71 6.57
CA GLY A 26 -2.20 5.32 7.70
C GLY A 26 -1.26 6.44 7.28
N PHE A 27 -0.57 6.24 6.17
CA PHE A 27 0.32 7.22 5.56
C PHE A 27 -0.41 8.26 4.69
N PHE A 28 -1.23 7.79 3.73
CA PHE A 28 -1.76 8.61 2.64
C PHE A 28 -2.66 9.74 3.11
N LEU A 29 -3.45 9.51 4.16
CA LEU A 29 -4.34 10.53 4.73
C LEU A 29 -3.60 11.65 5.46
N LEU A 30 -2.39 11.39 5.97
CA LEU A 30 -1.57 12.37 6.65
C LEU A 30 -0.56 13.07 5.74
N LEU A 31 -0.27 12.45 4.60
CA LEU A 31 0.70 12.97 3.64
C LEU A 31 0.45 14.43 3.24
N PRO A 32 -0.77 14.86 2.92
CA PRO A 32 -1.02 16.27 2.54
C PRO A 32 -0.59 17.26 3.62
N ASN A 33 -0.85 16.95 4.89
CA ASN A 33 -0.48 17.79 6.02
C ASN A 33 1.04 17.80 6.24
N TYR A 34 1.70 16.65 6.09
CA TYR A 34 3.15 16.55 6.18
C TYR A 34 3.86 17.34 5.08
N LEU A 35 3.33 17.34 3.86
CA LEU A 35 3.92 18.07 2.73
C LEU A 35 3.84 19.58 2.88
N THR A 36 2.73 20.10 3.43
CA THR A 36 2.46 21.56 3.44
C THR A 36 2.44 22.18 4.83
N GLY A 37 2.61 21.38 5.88
CA GLY A 37 2.74 21.88 7.24
C GLY A 37 4.05 22.63 7.47
N SER A 38 4.15 23.39 8.58
CA SER A 38 5.31 24.23 8.87
C SER A 38 6.54 23.42 9.27
N ALA A 39 7.74 23.91 8.94
CA ALA A 39 9.01 23.27 9.29
C ALA A 39 9.22 23.17 10.80
N ASP A 40 8.70 24.12 11.59
CA ASP A 40 8.75 24.11 13.05
C ASP A 40 8.05 22.86 13.65
N GLN A 41 7.11 22.28 12.92
CA GLN A 41 6.41 21.07 13.27
C GLN A 41 7.04 19.79 12.66
N GLY A 42 8.21 19.92 12.03
CA GLY A 42 8.88 18.80 11.35
C GLY A 42 8.31 18.43 9.98
N CYS A 43 7.50 19.31 9.37
CA CYS A 43 6.91 19.15 8.05
C CYS A 43 7.80 19.78 6.94
N LEU A 44 7.40 19.66 5.66
CA LEU A 44 8.27 20.01 4.52
C LEU A 44 8.02 21.39 3.93
N GLU A 45 6.96 22.09 4.31
CA GLU A 45 6.57 23.43 3.80
C GLU A 45 6.48 23.51 2.26
N PHE A 46 6.14 22.43 1.57
CA PHE A 46 5.96 22.44 0.13
C PHE A 46 4.73 23.26 -0.25
N SER A 47 4.79 23.93 -1.41
CA SER A 47 3.66 24.67 -1.94
C SER A 47 2.49 23.75 -2.29
N GLN A 48 1.27 24.31 -2.35
CA GLN A 48 0.08 23.56 -2.76
C GLN A 48 0.22 22.98 -4.19
N ALA A 49 0.92 23.71 -5.08
CA ALA A 49 1.22 23.23 -6.43
C ALA A 49 2.16 22.01 -6.40
N GLN A 50 3.22 22.06 -5.60
CA GLN A 50 4.15 20.92 -5.42
C GLN A 50 3.44 19.71 -4.85
N LYS A 51 2.61 19.88 -3.81
CA LYS A 51 1.77 18.80 -3.25
C LYS A 51 0.85 18.21 -4.31
N GLY A 52 0.14 19.06 -5.05
CA GLY A 52 -0.79 18.62 -6.11
C GLY A 52 -0.09 17.83 -7.21
N THR A 53 1.06 18.29 -7.67
CA THR A 53 1.87 17.61 -8.69
C THR A 53 2.37 16.26 -8.18
N LEU A 54 2.92 16.22 -6.96
CA LEU A 54 3.43 15.00 -6.33
C LEU A 54 2.33 13.96 -6.21
N MET A 55 1.23 14.30 -5.55
CA MET A 55 0.12 13.39 -5.31
C MET A 55 -0.59 12.99 -6.62
N GLY A 56 -0.74 13.91 -7.57
CA GLY A 56 -1.38 13.64 -8.86
C GLY A 56 -0.58 12.65 -9.71
N ILE A 57 0.72 12.87 -9.87
CA ILE A 57 1.59 11.97 -10.65
C ILE A 57 1.69 10.60 -9.97
N GLY A 58 1.90 10.56 -8.65
CA GLY A 58 1.96 9.30 -7.92
C GLY A 58 0.66 8.50 -8.00
N THR A 59 -0.48 9.18 -7.90
CA THR A 59 -1.80 8.54 -8.10
C THR A 59 -1.97 8.05 -9.53
N GLY A 60 -1.53 8.82 -10.52
CA GLY A 60 -1.51 8.40 -11.92
C GLY A 60 -0.74 7.10 -12.13
N ILE A 61 0.48 7.00 -11.59
CA ILE A 61 1.30 5.77 -11.63
C ILE A 61 0.58 4.61 -10.93
N LEU A 62 0.03 4.86 -9.75
CA LEU A 62 -0.67 3.84 -8.96
C LEU A 62 -1.85 3.20 -9.70
N TYR A 63 -2.52 3.94 -10.57
CA TYR A 63 -3.68 3.42 -11.31
C TYR A 63 -3.34 2.96 -12.73
N PHE A 64 -2.34 3.57 -13.38
CA PHE A 64 -1.96 3.22 -14.75
C PHE A 64 -1.00 2.00 -14.80
N LEU A 65 0.00 1.99 -13.93
CA LEU A 65 1.05 0.95 -13.96
C LEU A 65 0.54 -0.48 -13.68
N PRO A 66 -0.53 -0.72 -12.87
CA PRO A 66 -1.08 -2.06 -12.64
C PRO A 66 -1.49 -2.82 -13.90
N VAL A 67 -1.83 -2.11 -14.97
CA VAL A 67 -2.14 -2.72 -16.28
C VAL A 67 -0.95 -3.56 -16.79
N PHE A 68 0.26 -3.06 -16.60
CA PHE A 68 1.50 -3.73 -17.02
C PHE A 68 2.02 -4.70 -15.96
N THR A 69 1.92 -4.32 -14.68
CA THR A 69 2.46 -5.14 -13.58
C THR A 69 1.64 -6.40 -13.34
N GLY A 70 0.37 -6.42 -13.72
CA GLY A 70 -0.45 -7.63 -13.75
C GLY A 70 0.11 -8.68 -14.70
N ALA A 71 0.41 -8.29 -15.95
CA ALA A 71 1.04 -9.17 -16.93
C ALA A 71 2.44 -9.64 -16.48
N LEU A 72 3.20 -8.75 -15.82
CA LEU A 72 4.50 -9.10 -15.24
C LEU A 72 4.35 -10.16 -14.14
N ALA A 73 3.34 -10.03 -13.29
CA ALA A 73 3.06 -10.99 -12.21
C ALA A 73 2.66 -12.36 -12.74
N ASP A 74 1.90 -12.41 -13.83
CA ASP A 74 1.55 -13.67 -14.50
C ASP A 74 2.80 -14.36 -15.10
N LYS A 75 3.75 -13.59 -15.65
CA LYS A 75 4.99 -14.11 -16.26
C LYS A 75 6.04 -14.53 -15.22
N TRP A 76 6.27 -13.74 -14.19
CA TRP A 76 7.35 -13.95 -13.20
C TRP A 76 6.89 -14.75 -11.98
N GLY A 77 5.58 -14.88 -11.80
CA GLY A 77 4.96 -15.54 -10.65
C GLY A 77 4.70 -14.58 -9.49
N TYR A 78 3.53 -14.72 -8.89
CA TYR A 78 3.01 -13.82 -7.86
C TYR A 78 3.94 -13.68 -6.65
N LYS A 79 4.55 -14.77 -6.19
CA LYS A 79 5.47 -14.73 -5.03
C LYS A 79 6.68 -13.82 -5.24
N LYS A 80 7.28 -13.86 -6.44
CA LYS A 80 8.46 -13.02 -6.75
C LYS A 80 8.07 -11.57 -6.85
N VAL A 81 6.97 -11.27 -7.56
CA VAL A 81 6.50 -9.89 -7.72
C VAL A 81 6.04 -9.29 -6.39
N LEU A 82 5.35 -10.06 -5.54
CA LEU A 82 5.02 -9.63 -4.16
C LEU A 82 6.26 -9.28 -3.34
N PHE A 83 7.30 -10.11 -3.44
CA PHE A 83 8.55 -9.82 -2.73
C PHE A 83 9.18 -8.51 -3.19
N THR A 84 9.33 -8.35 -4.51
CA THR A 84 9.87 -7.12 -5.10
C THR A 84 9.01 -5.91 -4.73
N ALA A 85 7.68 -6.05 -4.81
CA ALA A 85 6.76 -5.00 -4.43
C ALA A 85 6.97 -4.53 -2.98
N PHE A 86 7.06 -5.46 -2.03
CA PHE A 86 7.27 -5.11 -0.62
C PHE A 86 8.67 -4.59 -0.32
N VAL A 87 9.71 -5.10 -0.98
CA VAL A 87 11.06 -4.51 -0.88
C VAL A 87 11.04 -3.05 -1.30
N VAL A 88 10.50 -2.76 -2.47
CA VAL A 88 10.38 -1.39 -3.01
C VAL A 88 9.51 -0.52 -2.08
N TYR A 89 8.40 -1.05 -1.63
CA TYR A 89 7.42 -0.35 -0.79
C TYR A 89 8.00 0.06 0.57
N VAL A 90 8.61 -0.89 1.28
CA VAL A 90 9.24 -0.65 2.58
C VAL A 90 10.43 0.28 2.44
N SER A 91 11.29 0.07 1.42
CA SER A 91 12.42 0.96 1.14
C SER A 91 11.97 2.40 0.90
N ALA A 92 10.90 2.61 0.14
CA ALA A 92 10.36 3.92 -0.12
C ALA A 92 9.85 4.60 1.16
N PHE A 93 9.13 3.87 2.03
CA PHE A 93 8.70 4.39 3.32
C PHE A 93 9.87 4.78 4.23
N LEU A 94 10.97 4.02 4.20
CA LEU A 94 12.16 4.34 5.01
C LEU A 94 12.98 5.51 4.42
N LEU A 95 12.92 5.72 3.10
CA LEU A 95 13.61 6.82 2.44
C LEU A 95 12.91 8.17 2.61
N MET A 96 11.56 8.20 2.55
CA MET A 96 10.81 9.45 2.60
C MET A 96 11.12 10.36 3.80
N PRO A 97 11.21 9.88 5.06
CA PRO A 97 11.50 10.76 6.20
C PRO A 97 12.91 11.36 6.20
N ILE A 98 13.82 10.83 5.38
CA ILE A 98 15.18 11.33 5.22
C ILE A 98 15.23 12.42 4.13
N CYS A 99 14.27 12.43 3.21
CA CYS A 99 14.20 13.38 2.11
C CYS A 99 13.57 14.70 2.58
N SER A 100 14.35 15.78 2.59
CA SER A 100 13.90 17.12 2.99
C SER A 100 13.66 18.07 1.81
N THR A 101 14.18 17.74 0.61
CA THR A 101 13.98 18.55 -0.59
C THR A 101 12.87 18.00 -1.46
N TYR A 102 12.19 18.86 -2.21
CA TYR A 102 11.11 18.46 -3.11
C TYR A 102 11.54 17.37 -4.12
N PRO A 103 12.69 17.49 -4.85
CA PRO A 103 13.08 16.46 -5.81
C PRO A 103 13.38 15.10 -5.15
N SER A 104 14.04 15.10 -3.99
CA SER A 104 14.38 13.86 -3.28
C SER A 104 13.13 13.16 -2.74
N PHE A 105 12.22 13.93 -2.13
CA PHE A 105 10.95 13.40 -1.64
C PHE A 105 10.07 12.89 -2.78
N PHE A 106 10.02 13.64 -3.89
CA PHE A 106 9.28 13.25 -5.08
C PHE A 106 9.78 11.91 -5.64
N ALA A 107 11.10 11.73 -5.76
CA ALA A 107 11.68 10.46 -6.21
C ALA A 107 11.33 9.29 -5.26
N ALA A 108 11.41 9.49 -3.94
CA ALA A 108 11.03 8.48 -2.96
C ALA A 108 9.52 8.14 -3.02
N TYR A 109 8.68 9.15 -3.24
CA TYR A 109 7.24 8.95 -3.41
C TYR A 109 6.88 8.21 -4.70
N LEU A 110 7.58 8.50 -5.81
CA LEU A 110 7.43 7.73 -7.05
C LEU A 110 7.84 6.27 -6.86
N LEU A 111 8.91 6.02 -6.10
CA LEU A 111 9.32 4.65 -5.75
C LEU A 111 8.21 3.94 -4.96
N LEU A 112 7.57 4.61 -4.00
CA LEU A 112 6.41 4.08 -3.28
C LEU A 112 5.26 3.74 -4.22
N ALA A 113 4.93 4.65 -5.14
CA ALA A 113 3.87 4.45 -6.12
C ALA A 113 4.12 3.23 -7.03
N VAL A 114 5.38 3.02 -7.44
CA VAL A 114 5.79 1.83 -8.20
C VAL A 114 5.62 0.56 -7.35
N GLY A 115 6.07 0.56 -6.10
CA GLY A 115 5.89 -0.58 -5.19
C GLY A 115 4.41 -0.95 -4.99
N ALA A 116 3.57 0.06 -4.77
CA ALA A 116 2.14 -0.12 -4.63
C ALA A 116 1.48 -0.64 -5.93
N ALA A 117 1.92 -0.14 -7.08
CA ALA A 117 1.42 -0.60 -8.39
C ALA A 117 1.83 -2.03 -8.73
N LEU A 118 3.02 -2.48 -8.31
CA LEU A 118 3.44 -3.88 -8.40
C LEU A 118 2.59 -4.81 -7.53
N PHE A 119 2.22 -4.34 -6.35
CA PHE A 119 1.39 -5.09 -5.41
C PHE A 119 -0.06 -5.25 -5.88
N LYS A 120 -0.67 -4.14 -6.30
CA LYS A 120 -2.12 -3.95 -6.45
C LYS A 120 -2.86 -5.05 -7.25
N PRO A 121 -2.37 -5.58 -8.39
CA PRO A 121 -3.08 -6.60 -9.16
C PRO A 121 -3.04 -8.00 -8.52
N ILE A 122 -2.08 -8.29 -7.64
CA ILE A 122 -1.82 -9.66 -7.18
C ILE A 122 -2.90 -10.22 -6.25
N PRO A 123 -3.32 -9.51 -5.17
CA PRO A 123 -4.38 -10.03 -4.31
C PRO A 123 -5.69 -10.25 -5.06
N SER A 124 -6.14 -9.28 -5.85
CA SER A 124 -7.39 -9.40 -6.61
C SER A 124 -7.35 -10.56 -7.63
N ALA A 125 -6.22 -10.73 -8.34
CA ALA A 125 -6.02 -11.87 -9.23
C ALA A 125 -6.01 -13.21 -8.48
N THR A 126 -5.46 -13.24 -7.25
CA THR A 126 -5.49 -14.43 -6.40
C THR A 126 -6.91 -14.77 -5.96
N ILE A 127 -7.69 -13.77 -5.56
CA ILE A 127 -9.11 -13.98 -5.24
C ILE A 127 -9.85 -14.56 -6.45
N SER A 128 -9.65 -14.00 -7.64
CA SER A 128 -10.26 -14.50 -8.87
C SER A 128 -9.88 -15.96 -9.15
N LYS A 129 -8.59 -16.34 -9.00
CA LYS A 129 -8.10 -17.69 -9.25
C LYS A 129 -8.51 -18.72 -8.17
N THR A 130 -8.88 -18.25 -6.99
CA THR A 130 -9.26 -19.12 -5.85
C THR A 130 -10.77 -19.21 -5.62
N THR A 131 -11.55 -18.52 -6.42
CA THR A 131 -13.02 -18.54 -6.45
C THR A 131 -13.54 -19.19 -7.72
N ASN A 132 -14.82 -19.54 -7.75
CA ASN A 132 -15.55 -20.08 -8.89
C ASN A 132 -16.87 -19.30 -9.07
N GLU A 133 -17.62 -19.60 -10.13
CA GLU A 133 -18.89 -18.92 -10.44
C GLU A 133 -19.88 -18.92 -9.27
N GLY A 134 -19.91 -20.00 -8.47
CA GLY A 134 -20.85 -20.15 -7.34
C GLY A 134 -20.47 -19.39 -6.07
N ASN A 135 -19.19 -18.96 -5.91
CA ASN A 135 -18.72 -18.30 -4.69
C ASN A 135 -17.91 -17.01 -4.95
N SER A 136 -17.72 -16.61 -6.20
CA SER A 136 -16.94 -15.43 -6.59
C SER A 136 -17.49 -14.15 -5.96
N SER A 137 -18.81 -13.94 -5.97
CA SER A 137 -19.46 -12.79 -5.38
C SER A 137 -19.15 -12.66 -3.87
N ILE A 138 -19.22 -13.77 -3.13
CA ILE A 138 -18.87 -13.81 -1.70
C ILE A 138 -17.36 -13.57 -1.52
N GLY A 139 -16.53 -14.18 -2.37
CA GLY A 139 -15.07 -14.02 -2.33
C GLY A 139 -14.63 -12.58 -2.50
N PHE A 140 -15.16 -11.87 -3.50
CA PHE A 140 -14.88 -10.44 -3.69
C PHE A 140 -15.53 -9.57 -2.61
N GLY A 141 -16.69 -9.96 -2.06
CA GLY A 141 -17.29 -9.29 -0.91
C GLY A 141 -16.39 -9.32 0.31
N ILE A 142 -15.78 -10.47 0.62
CA ILE A 142 -14.78 -10.61 1.70
C ILE A 142 -13.54 -9.75 1.38
N PHE A 143 -13.05 -9.79 0.15
CA PHE A 143 -11.89 -8.99 -0.25
C PHE A 143 -12.11 -7.48 -0.04
N TYR A 144 -13.23 -6.93 -0.51
CA TYR A 144 -13.55 -5.52 -0.28
C TYR A 144 -13.80 -5.17 1.18
N MET A 145 -14.32 -6.12 1.97
CA MET A 145 -14.45 -5.95 3.41
C MET A 145 -13.05 -5.81 4.06
N MET A 146 -12.07 -6.64 3.68
CA MET A 146 -10.69 -6.53 4.18
C MET A 146 -10.03 -5.21 3.78
N VAL A 147 -10.24 -4.73 2.55
CA VAL A 147 -9.80 -3.40 2.11
C VAL A 147 -10.37 -2.30 3.02
N ASN A 148 -11.67 -2.34 3.32
CA ASN A 148 -12.32 -1.35 4.16
C ASN A 148 -11.86 -1.42 5.63
N ILE A 149 -11.65 -2.61 6.16
CA ILE A 149 -11.10 -2.80 7.52
C ILE A 149 -9.69 -2.19 7.59
N GLY A 150 -8.81 -2.49 6.63
CA GLY A 150 -7.48 -1.90 6.57
C GLY A 150 -7.53 -0.36 6.46
N ALA A 151 -8.41 0.17 5.63
CA ALA A 151 -8.61 1.60 5.47
C ALA A 151 -9.13 2.28 6.75
N PHE A 152 -9.98 1.60 7.51
CA PHE A 152 -10.48 2.11 8.80
C PHE A 152 -9.38 2.18 9.87
N PHE A 153 -8.55 1.15 9.97
CA PHE A 153 -7.45 1.13 10.94
C PHE A 153 -6.30 2.07 10.58
N GLY A 154 -6.13 2.43 9.31
CA GLY A 154 -5.08 3.34 8.85
C GLY A 154 -5.05 4.65 9.64
N PRO A 155 -6.11 5.47 9.61
CA PRO A 155 -6.16 6.75 10.32
C PRO A 155 -6.03 6.63 11.84
N LEU A 156 -6.44 5.51 12.46
CA LEU A 156 -6.35 5.31 13.90
C LEU A 156 -4.90 5.33 14.39
N VAL A 157 -3.96 4.82 13.57
CA VAL A 157 -2.53 4.93 13.87
C VAL A 157 -2.09 6.38 13.97
N SER A 158 -2.65 7.25 13.13
CA SER A 158 -2.34 8.68 13.14
C SER A 158 -2.76 9.39 14.42
N LEU A 159 -3.85 8.93 15.04
CA LEU A 159 -4.35 9.52 16.29
C LEU A 159 -3.37 9.29 17.47
N LEU A 160 -2.61 8.19 17.42
CA LEU A 160 -1.60 7.88 18.43
C LEU A 160 -0.40 8.86 18.39
N PHE A 161 -0.20 9.55 17.25
CA PHE A 161 0.97 10.41 16.99
C PHE A 161 0.64 11.89 16.82
N LYS A 162 -0.56 12.34 17.14
CA LYS A 162 -0.98 13.76 17.04
C LYS A 162 -0.05 14.76 17.76
N LYS A 163 0.80 14.28 18.67
CA LYS A 163 1.74 15.10 19.47
C LYS A 163 3.23 14.73 19.24
N GLY A 164 3.53 13.82 18.31
CA GLY A 164 4.89 13.34 18.04
C GLY A 164 5.46 13.87 16.73
N ASP A 165 6.67 13.41 16.38
CA ASP A 165 7.33 13.71 15.11
C ASP A 165 6.47 13.22 13.93
N PRO A 166 6.08 14.09 12.99
CA PRO A 166 5.29 13.71 11.82
C PRO A 166 5.94 12.62 10.96
N LYS A 167 7.27 12.47 11.04
CA LYS A 167 8.02 11.43 10.31
C LYS A 167 7.69 10.02 10.78
N MET A 168 7.13 9.86 11.97
CA MET A 168 6.75 8.56 12.52
C MET A 168 5.71 7.82 11.67
N ILE A 169 4.88 8.56 10.90
CA ILE A 169 3.91 7.95 9.97
C ILE A 169 4.60 7.02 8.95
N PHE A 170 5.78 7.39 8.48
CA PHE A 170 6.53 6.61 7.50
C PHE A 170 7.11 5.34 8.13
N TYR A 171 7.73 5.47 9.32
CA TYR A 171 8.33 4.33 10.02
C TYR A 171 7.29 3.29 10.44
N ILE A 172 6.12 3.75 10.89
CA ILE A 172 5.01 2.86 11.26
C ILE A 172 4.44 2.18 10.02
N SER A 173 4.21 2.94 8.94
CA SER A 173 3.75 2.35 7.68
C SER A 173 4.76 1.35 7.11
N ALA A 174 6.07 1.62 7.24
CA ALA A 174 7.12 0.67 6.89
C ALA A 174 7.05 -0.60 7.75
N ALA A 175 6.88 -0.47 9.08
CA ALA A 175 6.78 -1.60 9.99
C ALA A 175 5.54 -2.46 9.69
N ILE A 176 4.38 -1.84 9.47
CA ILE A 176 3.16 -2.54 9.10
C ILE A 176 3.34 -3.24 7.75
N ALA A 177 3.86 -2.53 6.74
CA ALA A 177 4.12 -3.12 5.42
C ALA A 177 5.12 -4.29 5.48
N ALA A 178 6.11 -4.22 6.39
CA ALA A 178 7.09 -5.29 6.59
C ALA A 178 6.46 -6.59 7.10
N ILE A 179 5.31 -6.56 7.79
CA ILE A 179 4.57 -7.77 8.20
C ILE A 179 4.23 -8.64 6.98
N ASN A 180 4.01 -8.00 5.83
CA ASN A 180 3.69 -8.71 4.59
C ASN A 180 4.84 -9.59 4.06
N PHE A 181 6.10 -9.35 4.48
CA PHE A 181 7.19 -10.29 4.17
C PHE A 181 6.97 -11.65 4.85
N LEU A 182 6.48 -11.66 6.10
CA LEU A 182 6.17 -12.88 6.82
C LEU A 182 4.94 -13.57 6.22
N LEU A 183 3.89 -12.81 5.92
CA LEU A 183 2.67 -13.34 5.31
C LEU A 183 2.93 -13.95 3.92
N ARG A 184 3.83 -13.33 3.14
CA ARG A 184 4.24 -13.85 1.84
C ARG A 184 4.89 -15.24 1.93
N LEU A 185 5.59 -15.58 3.01
CA LEU A 185 6.18 -16.92 3.18
C LEU A 185 5.09 -18.01 3.24
N CYS A 186 3.92 -17.63 3.68
CA CYS A 186 2.76 -18.52 3.75
C CYS A 186 1.90 -18.53 2.47
N TYR A 187 2.15 -17.58 1.56
CA TYR A 187 1.46 -17.40 0.28
C TYR A 187 1.98 -18.43 -0.75
#